data_9179361c82af8a136e46d65d345e0689
#
_entry.id   9179361c82af8a136e46d65d345e0689
#
_cell.length_a   1.000
_cell.length_b   1.000
_cell.length_c   1.000
_cell.angle_alpha   90.00
_cell.angle_beta   90.00
_cell.angle_gamma   90.00
#
_symmetry.space_group_name_H-M   'P 1'
#
loop_
_entity.id
_entity.type
_entity.pdbx_description
1 polymer ?
#
loop_
_entity_poly.entity_id
_entity_poly.type
_entity_poly.pdbx_seq_one_letter_code
_entity_poly.pdbx_strand_id
1 'polypeptide(L)'
;MKTVLLFSGGIDSLVSYCILKNQGESIDKFLYLHFGVRYNYEEVKAVHKLLRFLGEDEKYDWVDLDFVRNFEDVGTAEIPYRNLLAVVVAKYFGDRVVLSIEEGTQRNVSRDRSDVFMRLLNHLYKYLDNKQSLSVLNPVRNLTKQDEVRVIKDYFGDKAQEVIDMTFSCYFPVDGKHCGNCPACIRKFFALYYNGLEFNNIARNPIESDVFKVYVGRIERGVYKGRRGRQYREVLENLRREGWKI
;
A
#
# COMPACT_ATOMS: atom_id res chain seq x y z
N MET A 1 -10.78 -4.90 -22.97
CA MET A 1 -9.44 -4.70 -22.38
C MET A 1 -9.50 -5.28 -20.97
N LYS A 2 -8.68 -6.30 -20.68
CA LYS A 2 -8.70 -7.02 -19.41
C LYS A 2 -7.89 -6.28 -18.36
N THR A 3 -8.51 -5.96 -17.22
CA THR A 3 -7.90 -5.21 -16.11
C THR A 3 -7.40 -6.15 -15.02
N VAL A 4 -6.12 -6.04 -14.68
CA VAL A 4 -5.45 -6.77 -13.61
C VAL A 4 -5.07 -5.80 -12.48
N LEU A 5 -5.57 -6.04 -11.29
CA LEU A 5 -5.16 -5.32 -10.08
C LEU A 5 -4.10 -6.14 -9.34
N LEU A 6 -2.89 -5.57 -9.20
CA LEU A 6 -1.87 -6.11 -8.29
C LEU A 6 -2.36 -5.92 -6.85
N PHE A 7 -2.75 -7.02 -6.19
CA PHE A 7 -3.47 -6.99 -4.94
C PHE A 7 -2.68 -7.68 -3.82
N SER A 8 -2.03 -6.86 -2.98
CA SER A 8 -1.19 -7.34 -1.87
C SER A 8 -1.92 -7.48 -0.53
N GLY A 9 -3.22 -7.17 -0.47
CA GLY A 9 -3.97 -7.15 0.79
C GLY A 9 -3.63 -5.96 1.71
N GLY A 10 -2.84 -5.01 1.23
CA GLY A 10 -2.55 -3.74 1.91
C GLY A 10 -3.57 -2.64 1.58
N ILE A 11 -3.50 -1.54 2.34
CA ILE A 11 -4.39 -0.37 2.16
C ILE A 11 -4.34 0.15 0.72
N ASP A 12 -3.16 0.32 0.12
CA ASP A 12 -3.00 0.91 -1.22
C ASP A 12 -3.75 0.14 -2.29
N SER A 13 -3.63 -1.19 -2.30
CA SER A 13 -4.31 -2.05 -3.27
C SER A 13 -5.82 -2.09 -3.03
N LEU A 14 -6.26 -2.06 -1.78
CA LEU A 14 -7.67 -1.98 -1.43
C LEU A 14 -8.29 -0.64 -1.86
N VAL A 15 -7.58 0.48 -1.68
CA VAL A 15 -8.04 1.80 -2.13
C VAL A 15 -8.14 1.85 -3.65
N SER A 16 -7.19 1.26 -4.37
CA SER A 16 -7.29 1.17 -5.83
C SER A 16 -8.54 0.39 -6.26
N TYR A 17 -8.89 -0.68 -5.56
CA TYR A 17 -10.16 -1.39 -5.75
C TYR A 17 -11.36 -0.44 -5.55
N CYS A 18 -11.42 0.27 -4.43
CA CYS A 18 -12.53 1.18 -4.12
C CYS A 18 -12.69 2.27 -5.20
N ILE A 19 -11.58 2.88 -5.63
CA ILE A 19 -11.58 3.92 -6.66
C ILE A 19 -12.11 3.38 -7.99
N LEU A 20 -11.61 2.23 -8.45
CA LEU A 20 -12.05 1.63 -9.72
C LEU A 20 -13.54 1.26 -9.67
N LYS A 21 -14.00 0.65 -8.58
CA LYS A 21 -15.43 0.30 -8.42
C LYS A 21 -16.33 1.54 -8.38
N ASN A 22 -15.92 2.61 -7.70
CA ASN A 22 -16.66 3.88 -7.70
C ASN A 22 -16.74 4.54 -9.10
N GLN A 23 -15.76 4.27 -9.96
CA GLN A 23 -15.75 4.71 -11.35
C GLN A 23 -16.55 3.80 -12.29
N GLY A 24 -17.17 2.73 -11.77
CA GLY A 24 -17.89 1.73 -12.56
C GLY A 24 -16.97 0.80 -13.35
N GLU A 25 -15.69 0.75 -13.01
CA GLU A 25 -14.70 -0.07 -13.69
C GLU A 25 -14.77 -1.54 -13.23
N SER A 26 -14.62 -2.45 -14.19
CA SER A 26 -14.48 -3.88 -13.88
C SER A 26 -13.03 -4.24 -13.61
N ILE A 27 -12.82 -5.12 -12.63
CA ILE A 27 -11.54 -5.79 -12.38
C ILE A 27 -11.73 -7.25 -12.78
N ASP A 28 -10.95 -7.68 -13.76
CA ASP A 28 -11.05 -9.03 -14.30
C ASP A 28 -10.20 -10.03 -13.53
N LYS A 29 -9.11 -9.55 -12.87
CA LYS A 29 -8.22 -10.39 -12.10
C LYS A 29 -7.58 -9.62 -10.94
N PHE A 30 -7.50 -10.28 -9.78
CA PHE A 30 -6.69 -9.87 -8.63
C PHE A 30 -5.44 -10.73 -8.61
N LEU A 31 -4.29 -10.13 -8.88
CA LEU A 31 -3.02 -10.84 -8.97
C LEU A 31 -2.14 -10.56 -7.75
N TYR A 32 -1.81 -11.61 -7.01
CA TYR A 32 -0.83 -11.57 -5.94
C TYR A 32 0.51 -12.08 -6.44
N LEU A 33 1.60 -11.37 -6.12
CA LEU A 33 2.97 -11.79 -6.45
C LEU A 33 3.69 -12.21 -5.17
N HIS A 34 4.00 -13.48 -5.07
CA HIS A 34 4.72 -14.06 -3.95
C HIS A 34 6.23 -13.88 -4.14
N PHE A 35 6.82 -12.92 -3.42
CA PHE A 35 8.26 -12.60 -3.54
C PHE A 35 9.15 -13.38 -2.55
N GLY A 36 8.61 -14.33 -1.79
CA GLY A 36 9.35 -15.12 -0.80
C GLY A 36 9.78 -14.33 0.44
N VAL A 37 9.31 -13.09 0.62
CA VAL A 37 9.67 -12.24 1.74
C VAL A 37 8.98 -12.68 3.04
N ARG A 38 9.57 -12.29 4.18
CA ARG A 38 9.16 -12.73 5.54
C ARG A 38 7.70 -12.45 5.91
N TYR A 39 7.03 -11.53 5.23
CA TYR A 39 5.64 -11.14 5.50
C TYR A 39 4.65 -11.68 4.47
N ASN A 40 5.09 -12.51 3.51
CA ASN A 40 4.20 -13.05 2.48
C ASN A 40 3.02 -13.84 3.04
N TYR A 41 3.23 -14.61 4.10
CA TYR A 41 2.18 -15.42 4.71
C TYR A 41 1.01 -14.57 5.24
N GLU A 42 1.32 -13.46 5.90
CA GLU A 42 0.31 -12.53 6.40
C GLU A 42 -0.37 -11.75 5.29
N GLU A 43 0.38 -11.38 4.23
CA GLU A 43 -0.21 -10.76 3.04
C GLU A 43 -1.19 -11.70 2.35
N VAL A 44 -0.83 -12.96 2.11
CA VAL A 44 -1.72 -13.97 1.50
C VAL A 44 -3.00 -14.12 2.33
N LYS A 45 -2.89 -14.20 3.66
CA LYS A 45 -4.07 -14.23 4.53
C LYS A 45 -4.96 -13.00 4.38
N ALA A 46 -4.35 -11.82 4.30
CA ALA A 46 -5.08 -10.57 4.11
C ALA A 46 -5.79 -10.54 2.75
N VAL A 47 -5.09 -10.95 1.68
CA VAL A 47 -5.66 -11.07 0.33
C VAL A 47 -6.90 -11.96 0.34
N HIS A 48 -6.81 -13.17 0.87
CA HIS A 48 -7.95 -14.09 0.90
C HIS A 48 -9.11 -13.59 1.75
N LYS A 49 -8.84 -12.97 2.92
CA LYS A 49 -9.89 -12.37 3.75
C LYS A 49 -10.62 -11.27 3.01
N LEU A 50 -9.88 -10.35 2.41
CA LEU A 50 -10.43 -9.21 1.69
C LEU A 50 -11.21 -9.67 0.46
N LEU A 51 -10.66 -10.52 -0.40
CA LEU A 51 -11.33 -10.97 -1.61
C LEU A 51 -12.63 -11.72 -1.30
N ARG A 52 -12.64 -12.57 -0.27
CA ARG A 52 -13.86 -13.23 0.20
C ARG A 52 -14.89 -12.24 0.72
N PHE A 53 -14.49 -11.24 1.50
CA PHE A 53 -15.37 -10.18 1.98
C PHE A 53 -15.95 -9.36 0.81
N LEU A 54 -15.16 -9.11 -0.24
CA LEU A 54 -15.57 -8.38 -1.43
C LEU A 54 -16.38 -9.23 -2.43
N GLY A 55 -16.47 -10.56 -2.24
CA GLY A 55 -17.11 -11.47 -3.20
C GLY A 55 -16.36 -11.59 -4.54
N GLU A 56 -15.04 -11.43 -4.51
CA GLU A 56 -14.18 -11.40 -5.71
C GLU A 56 -13.12 -12.54 -5.70
N ASP A 57 -13.23 -13.51 -4.82
CA ASP A 57 -12.26 -14.59 -4.61
C ASP A 57 -12.08 -15.49 -5.83
N GLU A 58 -13.09 -15.68 -6.66
CA GLU A 58 -13.00 -16.45 -7.93
C GLU A 58 -12.06 -15.79 -8.96
N LYS A 59 -11.79 -14.49 -8.84
CA LYS A 59 -10.89 -13.76 -9.74
C LYS A 59 -9.44 -13.71 -9.25
N TYR A 60 -9.15 -14.37 -8.14
CA TYR A 60 -7.82 -14.42 -7.55
C TYR A 60 -6.88 -15.29 -8.38
N ASP A 61 -5.65 -14.82 -8.52
CA ASP A 61 -4.55 -15.58 -9.09
C ASP A 61 -3.23 -15.17 -8.40
N TRP A 62 -2.22 -16.00 -8.48
CA TRP A 62 -0.94 -15.73 -7.88
C TRP A 62 0.22 -16.26 -8.71
N VAL A 63 1.38 -15.64 -8.58
CA VAL A 63 2.62 -16.05 -9.21
C VAL A 63 3.71 -16.15 -8.17
N ASP A 64 4.44 -17.26 -8.19
CA ASP A 64 5.59 -17.45 -7.34
C ASP A 64 6.83 -16.83 -7.97
N LEU A 65 7.43 -15.90 -7.25
CA LEU A 65 8.65 -15.16 -7.58
C LEU A 65 9.62 -15.21 -6.39
N ASP A 66 9.63 -16.28 -5.62
CA ASP A 66 10.34 -16.38 -4.35
C ASP A 66 11.86 -16.20 -4.47
N PHE A 67 12.43 -16.46 -5.64
CA PHE A 67 13.84 -16.21 -5.94
C PHE A 67 14.23 -14.73 -5.72
N VAL A 68 13.26 -13.80 -5.81
CA VAL A 68 13.49 -12.35 -5.67
C VAL A 68 13.89 -11.97 -4.26
N ARG A 69 13.52 -12.78 -3.25
CA ARG A 69 13.93 -12.58 -1.85
C ARG A 69 15.46 -12.52 -1.66
N ASN A 70 16.21 -13.18 -2.53
CA ASN A 70 17.68 -13.19 -2.47
C ASN A 70 18.29 -11.80 -2.73
N PHE A 71 17.50 -10.86 -3.26
CA PHE A 71 17.89 -9.48 -3.53
C PHE A 71 17.28 -8.49 -2.52
N GLU A 72 16.56 -8.97 -1.49
CA GLU A 72 15.98 -8.11 -0.45
C GLU A 72 17.09 -7.53 0.44
N ASP A 73 17.09 -6.22 0.61
CA ASP A 73 17.81 -5.56 1.69
C ASP A 73 17.12 -5.89 3.03
N VAL A 74 17.79 -6.68 3.86
CA VAL A 74 17.22 -7.19 5.12
C VAL A 74 16.87 -6.08 6.11
N GLY A 75 17.59 -4.95 6.06
CA GLY A 75 17.38 -3.81 6.97
C GLY A 75 16.20 -2.94 6.57
N THR A 76 16.00 -2.75 5.28
CA THR A 76 14.95 -1.86 4.73
C THR A 76 13.75 -2.61 4.19
N ALA A 77 13.85 -3.92 3.96
CA ALA A 77 12.88 -4.74 3.23
C ALA A 77 12.64 -4.25 1.78
N GLU A 78 13.63 -3.60 1.19
CA GLU A 78 13.58 -3.15 -0.20
C GLU A 78 14.10 -4.22 -1.14
N ILE A 79 13.39 -4.43 -2.25
CA ILE A 79 13.79 -5.30 -3.35
C ILE A 79 13.97 -4.42 -4.58
N PRO A 80 15.18 -4.36 -5.16
CA PRO A 80 15.43 -3.58 -6.37
C PRO A 80 14.51 -4.02 -7.52
N TYR A 81 14.00 -3.04 -8.28
CA TYR A 81 13.17 -3.28 -9.47
C TYR A 81 11.87 -4.07 -9.23
N ARG A 82 11.43 -4.23 -7.98
CA ARG A 82 10.24 -5.03 -7.65
C ARG A 82 9.00 -4.57 -8.41
N ASN A 83 8.76 -3.25 -8.51
CA ASN A 83 7.59 -2.71 -9.18
C ASN A 83 7.67 -2.89 -10.71
N LEU A 84 8.86 -2.83 -11.30
CA LEU A 84 9.05 -3.15 -12.72
C LEU A 84 8.71 -4.63 -12.99
N LEU A 85 9.27 -5.54 -12.22
CA LEU A 85 9.00 -6.97 -12.33
C LEU A 85 7.51 -7.27 -12.15
N ALA A 86 6.88 -6.63 -11.18
CA ALA A 86 5.45 -6.79 -10.92
C ALA A 86 4.60 -6.43 -12.15
N VAL A 87 4.89 -5.32 -12.81
CA VAL A 87 4.16 -4.90 -14.01
C VAL A 87 4.44 -5.84 -15.19
N VAL A 88 5.70 -6.26 -15.38
CA VAL A 88 6.08 -7.22 -16.44
C VAL A 88 5.31 -8.53 -16.30
N VAL A 89 5.25 -9.08 -15.08
CA VAL A 89 4.51 -10.32 -14.83
C VAL A 89 3.01 -10.11 -15.01
N ALA A 90 2.44 -9.02 -14.47
CA ALA A 90 1.02 -8.74 -14.57
C ALA A 90 0.52 -8.60 -16.01
N LYS A 91 1.41 -8.22 -16.94
CA LYS A 91 1.09 -8.13 -18.37
C LYS A 91 0.62 -9.47 -18.97
N TYR A 92 1.14 -10.59 -18.51
CA TYR A 92 0.71 -11.91 -19.00
C TYR A 92 -0.74 -12.25 -18.61
N PHE A 93 -1.31 -11.49 -17.67
CA PHE A 93 -2.66 -11.70 -17.14
C PHE A 93 -3.70 -10.71 -17.69
N GLY A 94 -3.27 -9.58 -18.26
CA GLY A 94 -4.21 -8.63 -18.86
C GLY A 94 -3.53 -7.42 -19.54
N ASP A 95 -4.36 -6.62 -20.20
CA ASP A 95 -3.90 -5.48 -21.00
C ASP A 95 -3.69 -4.22 -20.18
N ARG A 96 -4.45 -4.07 -19.09
CA ARG A 96 -4.45 -2.92 -18.19
C ARG A 96 -4.01 -3.38 -16.81
N VAL A 97 -2.88 -2.86 -16.33
CA VAL A 97 -2.31 -3.21 -15.03
C VAL A 97 -2.50 -2.07 -14.05
N VAL A 98 -3.06 -2.37 -12.89
CA VAL A 98 -3.22 -1.43 -11.79
C VAL A 98 -2.16 -1.72 -10.74
N LEU A 99 -1.22 -0.78 -10.59
CA LEU A 99 -0.12 -0.81 -9.63
C LEU A 99 -0.39 0.26 -8.55
N SER A 100 -0.62 -0.17 -7.33
CA SER A 100 -1.00 0.70 -6.22
C SER A 100 0.23 1.10 -5.41
N ILE A 101 0.80 2.26 -5.74
CA ILE A 101 2.01 2.75 -5.09
C ILE A 101 1.80 4.20 -4.65
N GLU A 102 1.92 4.44 -3.36
CA GLU A 102 1.96 5.79 -2.82
C GLU A 102 3.20 6.54 -3.34
N GLU A 103 3.02 7.70 -3.96
CA GLU A 103 4.14 8.54 -4.37
C GLU A 103 4.87 9.04 -3.12
N GLY A 104 6.15 8.71 -3.04
CA GLY A 104 6.99 9.19 -1.95
C GLY A 104 7.20 10.70 -2.05
N THR A 105 6.98 11.41 -0.96
CA THR A 105 6.99 12.88 -0.92
C THR A 105 8.37 13.51 -0.79
N GLN A 106 9.47 12.78 -0.95
CA GLN A 106 10.78 13.32 -0.60
C GLN A 106 11.96 12.85 -1.46
N ARG A 107 13.09 13.52 -1.25
CA ARG A 107 14.36 13.42 -1.99
C ARG A 107 14.91 12.00 -2.24
N ASN A 108 14.38 10.99 -1.54
CA ASN A 108 14.72 9.57 -1.66
C ASN A 108 13.55 8.71 -2.14
N VAL A 109 12.69 9.24 -3.00
CA VAL A 109 11.66 8.42 -3.66
C VAL A 109 12.35 7.40 -4.54
N SER A 110 12.07 6.14 -4.32
CA SER A 110 12.44 5.10 -5.28
C SER A 110 11.92 5.50 -6.66
N ARG A 111 12.81 5.55 -7.64
CA ARG A 111 12.49 6.04 -8.99
C ARG A 111 11.35 5.26 -9.63
N ASP A 112 11.16 4.01 -9.23
CA ASP A 112 10.09 3.11 -9.67
C ASP A 112 8.70 3.42 -9.07
N ARG A 113 8.57 4.53 -8.31
CA ARG A 113 7.30 5.07 -7.78
C ARG A 113 6.91 6.40 -8.42
N SER A 114 7.69 6.89 -9.36
CA SER A 114 7.51 8.21 -9.96
C SER A 114 6.58 8.16 -11.19
N ASP A 115 5.99 9.30 -11.51
CA ASP A 115 5.26 9.51 -12.77
C ASP A 115 6.11 9.25 -14.00
N VAL A 116 7.39 9.55 -13.91
CA VAL A 116 8.34 9.29 -15.00
C VAL A 116 8.40 7.79 -15.25
N PHE A 117 8.49 6.99 -14.19
CA PHE A 117 8.48 5.54 -14.30
C PHE A 117 7.20 5.02 -14.96
N MET A 118 6.03 5.50 -14.53
CA MET A 118 4.75 5.10 -15.09
C MET A 118 4.64 5.45 -16.58
N ARG A 119 5.13 6.64 -16.99
CA ARG A 119 5.18 7.04 -18.41
C ARG A 119 6.14 6.17 -19.21
N LEU A 120 7.33 5.90 -18.67
CA LEU A 120 8.33 5.05 -19.34
C LEU A 120 7.79 3.63 -19.56
N LEU A 121 7.11 3.04 -18.56
CA LEU A 121 6.46 1.74 -18.71
C LEU A 121 5.42 1.75 -19.82
N ASN A 122 4.53 2.75 -19.86
CA ASN A 122 3.53 2.84 -20.90
C ASN A 122 4.16 3.04 -22.30
N HIS A 123 5.24 3.81 -22.42
CA HIS A 123 5.98 3.95 -23.67
C HIS A 123 6.66 2.65 -24.11
N LEU A 124 7.30 1.95 -23.17
CA LEU A 124 7.96 0.67 -23.45
C LEU A 124 6.98 -0.36 -24.00
N TYR A 125 5.82 -0.52 -23.35
CA TYR A 125 4.83 -1.48 -23.81
C TYR A 125 4.19 -1.09 -25.13
N LYS A 126 3.95 0.19 -25.38
CA LYS A 126 3.49 0.67 -26.67
C LYS A 126 4.48 0.32 -27.79
N TYR A 127 5.77 0.41 -27.52
CA TYR A 127 6.83 0.04 -28.47
C TYR A 127 6.88 -1.47 -28.71
N LEU A 128 6.86 -2.27 -27.63
CA LEU A 128 7.00 -3.73 -27.72
C LEU A 128 5.79 -4.41 -28.36
N ASP A 129 4.59 -3.94 -28.10
CA ASP A 129 3.37 -4.60 -28.53
C ASP A 129 2.95 -4.22 -29.95
N ASN A 130 3.52 -3.18 -30.51
CA ASN A 130 3.12 -2.58 -31.80
C ASN A 130 1.59 -2.43 -31.95
N LYS A 131 0.86 -2.37 -30.83
CA LYS A 131 -0.59 -2.27 -30.69
C LYS A 131 -0.95 -1.28 -29.59
N GLN A 132 -2.24 -1.00 -29.45
CA GLN A 132 -2.75 -0.13 -28.40
C GLN A 132 -2.22 -0.52 -27.03
N SER A 133 -1.61 0.43 -26.39
CA SER A 133 -0.82 0.35 -25.19
C SER A 133 -1.45 -0.41 -24.04
N LEU A 134 -0.67 -1.27 -23.39
CA LEU A 134 -0.85 -1.57 -21.98
C LEU A 134 -1.01 -0.23 -21.25
N SER A 135 -2.09 -0.09 -20.51
CA SER A 135 -2.25 1.02 -19.58
C SER A 135 -1.77 0.59 -18.21
N VAL A 136 -0.68 1.18 -17.73
CA VAL A 136 -0.27 1.04 -16.33
C VAL A 136 -0.87 2.20 -15.56
N LEU A 137 -1.74 1.90 -14.60
CA LEU A 137 -2.45 2.87 -13.79
C LEU A 137 -1.95 2.84 -12.35
N ASN A 138 -1.97 4.00 -11.72
CA ASN A 138 -1.77 4.14 -10.27
C ASN A 138 -2.85 5.05 -9.67
N PRO A 139 -4.00 4.50 -9.26
CA PRO A 139 -5.12 5.29 -8.74
C PRO A 139 -4.80 6.05 -7.45
N VAL A 140 -3.87 5.54 -6.62
CA VAL A 140 -3.53 6.13 -5.31
C VAL A 140 -2.40 7.17 -5.38
N ARG A 141 -1.84 7.41 -6.54
CA ARG A 141 -0.66 8.24 -6.77
C ARG A 141 -0.67 9.60 -6.06
N ASN A 142 -1.80 10.30 -6.08
CA ASN A 142 -1.94 11.64 -5.50
C ASN A 142 -2.51 11.64 -4.08
N LEU A 143 -2.66 10.47 -3.47
CA LEU A 143 -3.23 10.31 -2.13
C LEU A 143 -2.11 10.24 -1.08
N THR A 144 -2.38 10.79 0.10
CA THR A 144 -1.62 10.46 1.30
C THR A 144 -2.24 9.21 1.93
N LYS A 145 -1.52 8.55 2.85
CA LYS A 145 -2.08 7.39 3.55
C LYS A 145 -3.36 7.73 4.34
N GLN A 146 -3.47 8.99 4.84
CA GLN A 146 -4.68 9.49 5.48
C GLN A 146 -5.84 9.62 4.51
N ASP A 147 -5.58 10.09 3.28
CA ASP A 147 -6.60 10.17 2.24
C ASP A 147 -7.05 8.78 1.80
N GLU A 148 -6.12 7.83 1.71
CA GLU A 148 -6.42 6.42 1.39
C GLU A 148 -7.39 5.80 2.41
N VAL A 149 -7.12 5.98 3.70
CA VAL A 149 -8.04 5.50 4.76
C VAL A 149 -9.39 6.19 4.67
N ARG A 150 -9.43 7.47 4.31
CA ARG A 150 -10.71 8.18 4.09
C ARG A 150 -11.50 7.56 2.94
N VAL A 151 -10.85 7.23 1.81
CA VAL A 151 -11.52 6.54 0.68
C VAL A 151 -12.13 5.21 1.14
N ILE A 152 -11.45 4.44 1.99
CA ILE A 152 -12.00 3.21 2.56
C ILE A 152 -13.23 3.52 3.43
N LYS A 153 -13.17 4.54 4.29
CA LYS A 153 -14.31 4.95 5.11
C LYS A 153 -15.51 5.35 4.27
N ASP A 154 -15.29 6.16 3.25
CA ASP A 154 -16.36 6.64 2.37
C ASP A 154 -16.99 5.49 1.56
N TYR A 155 -16.20 4.50 1.18
CA TYR A 155 -16.66 3.35 0.39
C TYR A 155 -17.41 2.30 1.24
N PHE A 156 -16.91 1.98 2.44
CA PHE A 156 -17.44 0.89 3.27
C PHE A 156 -18.35 1.36 4.42
N GLY A 157 -18.39 2.66 4.71
CA GLY A 157 -19.20 3.20 5.81
C GLY A 157 -18.87 2.54 7.15
N ASP A 158 -19.90 2.03 7.82
CA ASP A 158 -19.77 1.40 9.15
C ASP A 158 -18.88 0.15 9.16
N LYS A 159 -18.66 -0.48 8.01
CA LYS A 159 -17.76 -1.64 7.88
C LYS A 159 -16.30 -1.26 7.69
N ALA A 160 -15.95 0.02 7.65
CA ALA A 160 -14.58 0.46 7.37
C ALA A 160 -13.56 -0.09 8.37
N GLN A 161 -13.90 -0.13 9.67
CA GLN A 161 -13.02 -0.69 10.70
C GLN A 161 -12.76 -2.19 10.46
N GLU A 162 -13.81 -2.97 10.20
CA GLU A 162 -13.71 -4.39 9.90
C GLU A 162 -12.78 -4.64 8.70
N VAL A 163 -12.96 -3.87 7.63
CA VAL A 163 -12.15 -4.00 6.41
C VAL A 163 -10.70 -3.60 6.65
N ILE A 164 -10.44 -2.53 7.40
CA ILE A 164 -9.09 -2.11 7.79
C ILE A 164 -8.37 -3.19 8.61
N ASP A 165 -9.09 -3.87 9.50
CA ASP A 165 -8.53 -4.93 10.33
C ASP A 165 -8.15 -6.19 9.53
N MET A 166 -8.73 -6.37 8.33
CA MET A 166 -8.32 -7.41 7.38
C MET A 166 -7.05 -7.04 6.61
N THR A 167 -6.67 -5.75 6.51
CA THR A 167 -5.49 -5.32 5.72
C THR A 167 -4.18 -5.62 6.43
N PHE A 168 -3.16 -6.00 5.65
CA PHE A 168 -1.81 -6.21 6.17
C PHE A 168 -0.77 -5.40 5.41
N SER A 169 0.20 -4.78 6.14
CA SER A 169 1.25 -3.95 5.54
C SER A 169 2.54 -3.87 6.38
N CYS A 170 2.75 -4.79 7.32
CA CYS A 170 3.93 -4.82 8.18
C CYS A 170 5.10 -5.53 7.49
N TYR A 171 6.32 -4.96 7.61
CA TYR A 171 7.53 -5.59 7.09
C TYR A 171 8.17 -6.62 8.05
N PHE A 172 7.83 -6.55 9.34
CA PHE A 172 8.41 -7.37 10.40
C PHE A 172 7.30 -7.90 11.31
N PRO A 173 6.43 -8.80 10.80
CA PRO A 173 5.32 -9.33 11.61
C PRO A 173 5.81 -10.04 12.87
N VAL A 174 5.00 -9.96 13.93
CA VAL A 174 5.22 -10.65 15.21
C VAL A 174 3.96 -11.45 15.51
N ASP A 175 4.05 -12.75 15.55
CA ASP A 175 2.93 -13.66 15.81
C ASP A 175 1.69 -13.38 14.96
N GLY A 176 1.89 -13.11 13.67
CA GLY A 176 0.83 -12.81 12.72
C GLY A 176 0.22 -11.41 12.85
N LYS A 177 0.77 -10.55 13.72
CA LYS A 177 0.32 -9.16 13.93
C LYS A 177 1.31 -8.17 13.33
N HIS A 178 0.85 -6.94 13.13
CA HIS A 178 1.73 -5.82 12.82
C HIS A 178 2.70 -5.57 13.98
N CYS A 179 4.00 -5.36 13.70
CA CYS A 179 4.99 -5.20 14.77
C CYS A 179 4.86 -3.91 15.60
N GLY A 180 4.24 -2.87 15.05
CA GLY A 180 4.13 -1.54 15.68
C GLY A 180 5.40 -0.68 15.64
N ASN A 181 6.51 -1.22 15.12
CA ASN A 181 7.82 -0.54 15.14
C ASN A 181 8.52 -0.52 13.77
N CYS A 182 7.79 -0.56 12.67
CA CYS A 182 8.37 -0.36 11.34
C CYS A 182 7.73 0.84 10.64
N PRO A 183 8.38 1.40 9.61
CA PRO A 183 7.84 2.56 8.89
C PRO A 183 6.42 2.35 8.33
N ALA A 184 6.08 1.13 7.92
CA ALA A 184 4.74 0.82 7.43
C ALA A 184 3.69 0.89 8.55
N CYS A 185 4.01 0.32 9.74
CA CYS A 185 3.13 0.39 10.91
C CYS A 185 2.91 1.84 11.38
N ILE A 186 3.96 2.65 11.40
CA ILE A 186 3.85 4.06 11.81
C ILE A 186 2.96 4.84 10.83
N ARG A 187 3.15 4.67 9.51
CA ARG A 187 2.29 5.32 8.52
C ARG A 187 0.84 4.86 8.62
N LYS A 188 0.60 3.56 8.83
CA LYS A 188 -0.75 3.02 9.06
C LYS A 188 -1.37 3.61 10.32
N PHE A 189 -0.63 3.67 11.43
CA PHE A 189 -1.09 4.28 12.68
C PHE A 189 -1.51 5.76 12.49
N PHE A 190 -0.65 6.60 11.90
CA PHE A 190 -0.98 7.99 11.62
C PHE A 190 -2.25 8.14 10.76
N ALA A 191 -2.42 7.26 9.78
CA ALA A 191 -3.56 7.30 8.88
C ALA A 191 -4.87 6.88 9.56
N LEU A 192 -4.83 5.83 10.36
CA LEU A 192 -5.98 5.35 11.12
C LEU A 192 -6.40 6.36 12.19
N TYR A 193 -5.45 6.82 13.01
CA TYR A 193 -5.70 7.82 14.04
C TYR A 193 -6.30 9.11 13.47
N TYR A 194 -5.74 9.62 12.35
CA TYR A 194 -6.26 10.81 11.66
C TYR A 194 -7.73 10.67 11.24
N ASN A 195 -8.16 9.46 10.91
CA ASN A 195 -9.52 9.15 10.46
C ASN A 195 -10.44 8.62 11.57
N GLY A 196 -9.99 8.60 12.83
CA GLY A 196 -10.77 8.09 13.96
C GLY A 196 -11.00 6.58 13.93
N LEU A 197 -10.07 5.82 13.37
CA LEU A 197 -10.08 4.35 13.33
C LEU A 197 -9.00 3.77 14.24
N GLU A 198 -9.25 2.56 14.72
CA GLU A 198 -8.34 1.85 15.62
C GLU A 198 -7.32 1.00 14.85
N PHE A 199 -6.17 0.75 15.49
CA PHE A 199 -5.16 -0.18 14.97
C PHE A 199 -5.15 -1.45 15.83
N ASN A 200 -6.13 -2.35 15.60
CA ASN A 200 -6.40 -3.49 16.47
C ASN A 200 -5.39 -4.64 16.33
N ASN A 201 -4.98 -4.97 15.10
CA ASN A 201 -4.08 -6.11 14.86
C ASN A 201 -2.60 -5.71 14.98
N ILE A 202 -2.18 -5.36 16.20
CA ILE A 202 -0.83 -4.86 16.47
C ILE A 202 -0.21 -5.53 17.70
N ALA A 203 1.09 -5.83 17.64
CA ALA A 203 1.82 -6.48 18.73
C ALA A 203 2.36 -5.48 19.77
N ARG A 204 2.62 -4.24 19.36
CA ARG A 204 3.17 -3.17 20.23
C ARG A 204 2.55 -1.83 19.88
N ASN A 205 2.30 -0.99 20.88
CA ASN A 205 1.82 0.37 20.67
C ASN A 205 2.84 1.18 19.84
N PRO A 206 2.45 1.73 18.68
CA PRO A 206 3.35 2.48 17.80
C PRO A 206 3.96 3.72 18.47
N ILE A 207 3.23 4.39 19.34
CA ILE A 207 3.67 5.64 20.01
C ILE A 207 4.92 5.40 20.86
N GLU A 208 5.08 4.21 21.43
CA GLU A 208 6.21 3.84 22.27
C GLU A 208 7.45 3.42 21.47
N SER A 209 7.32 3.33 20.14
CA SER A 209 8.38 2.81 19.29
C SER A 209 9.45 3.86 18.96
N ASP A 210 10.70 3.41 18.76
CA ASP A 210 11.78 4.31 18.33
C ASP A 210 11.54 4.86 16.92
N VAL A 211 10.90 4.09 16.05
CA VAL A 211 10.54 4.56 14.71
C VAL A 211 9.53 5.68 14.79
N PHE A 212 8.58 5.65 15.73
CA PHE A 212 7.65 6.76 15.94
C PHE A 212 8.40 8.03 16.37
N LYS A 213 9.34 7.95 17.34
CA LYS A 213 10.18 9.09 17.75
C LYS A 213 10.94 9.70 16.58
N VAL A 214 11.47 8.86 15.67
CA VAL A 214 12.12 9.34 14.45
C VAL A 214 11.12 10.08 13.54
N TYR A 215 9.88 9.59 13.42
CA TYR A 215 8.85 10.28 12.66
C TYR A 215 8.47 11.63 13.29
N VAL A 216 8.28 11.69 14.61
CA VAL A 216 8.03 12.95 15.35
C VAL A 216 9.13 13.98 15.04
N GLY A 217 10.38 13.63 15.23
CA GLY A 217 11.49 14.53 14.94
C GLY A 217 11.58 14.98 13.48
N ARG A 218 11.19 14.13 12.51
CA ARG A 218 11.09 14.53 11.09
C ARG A 218 9.93 15.49 10.83
N ILE A 219 8.79 15.29 11.47
CA ILE A 219 7.60 16.14 11.35
C ILE A 219 7.91 17.53 11.91
N GLU A 220 8.52 17.62 13.09
CA GLU A 220 8.90 18.87 13.75
C GLU A 220 9.93 19.67 12.95
N ARG A 221 10.90 19.00 12.35
CA ARG A 221 11.86 19.63 11.43
C ARG A 221 11.28 20.00 10.06
N GLY A 222 9.97 19.81 9.83
CA GLY A 222 9.31 20.15 8.58
C GLY A 222 9.77 19.31 7.37
N VAL A 223 10.27 18.09 7.62
CA VAL A 223 10.71 17.18 6.56
C VAL A 223 9.54 16.80 5.66
N TYR A 224 8.35 16.59 6.22
CA TYR A 224 7.14 16.31 5.46
C TYR A 224 6.44 17.62 5.07
N LYS A 225 6.29 17.85 3.75
CA LYS A 225 5.71 19.09 3.20
C LYS A 225 4.28 18.88 2.72
N GLY A 226 3.60 19.98 2.37
CA GLY A 226 2.28 19.96 1.76
C GLY A 226 1.20 19.33 2.64
N ARG A 227 0.26 18.62 2.01
CA ARG A 227 -0.91 18.02 2.67
C ARG A 227 -0.49 16.98 3.72
N ARG A 228 0.42 16.06 3.39
CA ARG A 228 0.93 15.05 4.33
C ARG A 228 1.55 15.66 5.59
N GLY A 229 2.35 16.71 5.44
CA GLY A 229 2.97 17.38 6.57
C GLY A 229 1.93 18.05 7.50
N ARG A 230 0.86 18.61 6.95
CA ARG A 230 -0.25 19.14 7.73
C ARG A 230 -0.97 18.04 8.51
N GLN A 231 -1.35 16.98 7.83
CA GLN A 231 -2.04 15.83 8.44
C GLN A 231 -1.22 15.17 9.55
N TYR A 232 0.08 15.02 9.37
CA TYR A 232 0.96 14.48 10.41
C TYR A 232 1.07 15.40 11.64
N ARG A 233 1.18 16.72 11.43
CA ARG A 233 1.20 17.68 12.56
C ARG A 233 -0.10 17.65 13.34
N GLU A 234 -1.24 17.61 12.67
CA GLU A 234 -2.55 17.50 13.30
C GLU A 234 -2.67 16.25 14.20
N VAL A 235 -2.17 15.10 13.74
CA VAL A 235 -2.10 13.88 14.56
C VAL A 235 -1.25 14.11 15.81
N LEU A 236 -0.06 14.69 15.68
CA LEU A 236 0.81 14.95 16.84
C LEU A 236 0.18 15.95 17.83
N GLU A 237 -0.48 17.00 17.34
CA GLU A 237 -1.19 17.96 18.17
C GLU A 237 -2.32 17.31 18.96
N ASN A 238 -3.10 16.43 18.33
CA ASN A 238 -4.18 15.71 19.00
C ASN A 238 -3.65 14.73 20.05
N LEU A 239 -2.61 13.95 19.71
CA LEU A 239 -1.96 13.06 20.68
C LEU A 239 -1.44 13.82 21.92
N ARG A 240 -0.84 15.00 21.71
CA ARG A 240 -0.39 15.86 22.84
C ARG A 240 -1.55 16.35 23.69
N ARG A 241 -2.68 16.73 23.07
CA ARG A 241 -3.90 17.13 23.81
C ARG A 241 -4.49 15.99 24.62
N GLU A 242 -4.33 14.74 24.17
CA GLU A 242 -4.71 13.54 24.90
C GLU A 242 -3.73 13.16 26.02
N GLY A 243 -2.63 13.92 26.20
CA GLY A 243 -1.66 13.73 27.28
C GLY A 243 -0.47 12.84 26.92
N TRP A 244 -0.31 12.45 25.65
CA TRP A 244 0.88 11.70 25.24
C TRP A 244 2.13 12.59 25.28
N LYS A 245 3.15 12.13 25.98
CA LYS A 245 4.46 12.81 26.05
C LYS A 245 5.31 12.41 24.83
N ILE A 246 5.12 13.13 23.73
CA ILE A 246 5.78 12.87 22.43
C ILE A 246 6.45 14.13 21.88
#